data_fa24aa3b5f996cee315ca8bbbaaf5da5
#
_entry.id   fa24aa3b5f996cee315ca8bbbaaf5da5
#
_cell.length_a   1.000
_cell.length_b   1.000
_cell.length_c   1.000
_cell.angle_alpha   90.00
_cell.angle_beta   90.00
_cell.angle_gamma   90.00
#
_symmetry.space_group_name_H-M   'P 1'
#
loop_
_entity.id
_entity.type
_entity.pdbx_description
1 polymer ?
#
loop_
_entity_poly.entity_id
_entity_poly.type
_entity_poly.pdbx_seq_one_letter_code
_entity_poly.pdbx_strand_id
1 'polypeptide(L)'
;MNLLSLMRLFTIRFRMLGAIGVVLGLLGLLGGAGMLGMFRIHAMSEDFMANSFAEVSHMAELRGEMGAIRQHEKDMIIAYEKPESVKAAHTKWLASLEQSKKVAARFLEGPQDADNAIAQAIVKRLDSYRDQFAHVARQLEAGGYDTATIANRMSGKAVAEFDEADKLLKELDGVLRGEVTAAVADQTDVSNQTLWLFALAVLITVLVVVPTTLMNMLSICRPLADARRMALAIAGGDLSQRIAAEGKDEVADLQRALTDMQQGLGALVAQVRDASGSIATASQEIATGNQDLSQRTEQTASNAQEAVASLSQLTSNVQQTAASSQMANQLASSASST
;
A
#
# COMPACT_ATOMS: atom_id res chain seq x y z
N MET A 1 28.73 -8.53 -1.02
CA MET A 1 27.87 -7.98 -2.09
C MET A 1 26.72 -7.30 -1.37
N ASN A 2 26.65 -5.96 -1.41
CA ASN A 2 25.62 -5.23 -0.68
C ASN A 2 24.27 -5.41 -1.41
N LEU A 3 23.16 -5.57 -0.67
CA LEU A 3 21.83 -5.77 -1.23
C LEU A 3 21.44 -4.65 -2.23
N LEU A 4 21.95 -3.44 -2.03
CA LEU A 4 21.80 -2.31 -2.95
C LEU A 4 22.48 -2.53 -4.30
N SER A 5 23.68 -3.20 -4.34
CA SER A 5 24.36 -3.51 -5.60
C SER A 5 23.65 -4.60 -6.40
N LEU A 6 23.00 -5.54 -5.69
CA LEU A 6 22.17 -6.57 -6.33
C LEU A 6 20.95 -5.96 -7.04
N MET A 7 20.30 -4.96 -6.42
CA MET A 7 19.17 -4.26 -7.03
C MET A 7 19.57 -3.52 -8.32
N ARG A 8 20.80 -3.00 -8.40
CA ARG A 8 21.31 -2.28 -9.58
C ARG A 8 21.70 -3.19 -10.76
N LEU A 9 21.49 -4.50 -10.66
CA LEU A 9 21.57 -5.41 -11.80
C LEU A 9 20.34 -5.34 -12.72
N PHE A 10 19.22 -4.84 -12.21
CA PHE A 10 17.97 -4.68 -12.94
C PHE A 10 17.71 -3.22 -13.27
N THR A 11 17.06 -2.98 -14.40
CA THR A 11 16.64 -1.63 -14.81
C THR A 11 15.68 -1.01 -13.80
N ILE A 12 15.67 0.31 -13.69
CA ILE A 12 14.76 1.06 -12.80
C ILE A 12 13.31 0.73 -13.14
N ARG A 13 12.98 0.61 -14.44
CA ARG A 13 11.64 0.24 -14.90
C ARG A 13 11.20 -1.09 -14.33
N PHE A 14 12.04 -2.12 -14.41
CA PHE A 14 11.71 -3.46 -13.88
C PHE A 14 11.52 -3.44 -12.36
N ARG A 15 12.38 -2.73 -11.63
CA ARG A 15 12.27 -2.58 -10.16
C ARG A 15 11.00 -1.85 -9.74
N MET A 16 10.61 -0.78 -10.45
CA MET A 16 9.40 -0.02 -10.17
C MET A 16 8.15 -0.86 -10.44
N LEU A 17 8.09 -1.56 -11.57
CA LEU A 17 6.97 -2.48 -11.88
C LEU A 17 6.89 -3.62 -10.86
N GLY A 18 8.03 -4.18 -10.48
CA GLY A 18 8.08 -5.22 -9.44
C GLY A 18 7.60 -4.71 -8.08
N ALA A 19 8.02 -3.51 -7.66
CA ALA A 19 7.56 -2.91 -6.42
C ALA A 19 6.03 -2.65 -6.43
N ILE A 20 5.50 -2.13 -7.55
CA ILE A 20 4.05 -1.93 -7.73
C ILE A 20 3.33 -3.29 -7.67
N GLY A 21 3.84 -4.32 -8.35
CA GLY A 21 3.26 -5.66 -8.33
C GLY A 21 3.20 -6.26 -6.93
N VAL A 22 4.27 -6.12 -6.15
CA VAL A 22 4.32 -6.58 -4.75
C VAL A 22 3.29 -5.82 -3.90
N VAL A 23 3.20 -4.49 -4.02
CA VAL A 23 2.23 -3.68 -3.27
C VAL A 23 0.80 -4.07 -3.63
N LEU A 24 0.49 -4.21 -4.92
CA LEU A 24 -0.85 -4.63 -5.38
C LEU A 24 -1.19 -6.05 -4.92
N GLY A 25 -0.23 -6.97 -4.96
CA GLY A 25 -0.39 -8.33 -4.45
C GLY A 25 -0.70 -8.35 -2.95
N LEU A 26 0.05 -7.59 -2.15
CA LEU A 26 -0.18 -7.47 -0.70
C LEU A 26 -1.52 -6.79 -0.37
N LEU A 27 -1.91 -5.75 -1.12
CA LEU A 27 -3.23 -5.12 -0.98
C LEU A 27 -4.36 -6.08 -1.35
N GLY A 28 -4.18 -6.89 -2.41
CA GLY A 28 -5.12 -7.93 -2.79
C GLY A 28 -5.28 -9.01 -1.71
N LEU A 29 -4.19 -9.46 -1.12
CA LEU A 29 -4.19 -10.41 0.00
C LEU A 29 -4.88 -9.81 1.24
N LEU A 30 -4.56 -8.56 1.58
CA LEU A 30 -5.17 -7.86 2.72
C LEU A 30 -6.67 -7.66 2.53
N GLY A 31 -7.09 -7.20 1.33
CA GLY A 31 -8.50 -7.04 0.97
C GLY A 31 -9.25 -8.37 0.96
N GLY A 32 -8.64 -9.41 0.40
CA GLY A 32 -9.20 -10.77 0.38
C GLY A 32 -9.37 -11.35 1.78
N ALA A 33 -8.37 -11.24 2.65
CA ALA A 33 -8.45 -11.69 4.04
C ALA A 33 -9.54 -10.94 4.82
N GLY A 34 -9.63 -9.62 4.66
CA GLY A 34 -10.68 -8.81 5.28
C GLY A 34 -12.08 -9.18 4.80
N MET A 35 -12.25 -9.41 3.50
CA MET A 35 -13.53 -9.80 2.90
C MET A 35 -13.98 -11.19 3.35
N LEU A 36 -13.07 -12.16 3.40
CA LEU A 36 -13.35 -13.51 3.91
C LEU A 36 -13.75 -13.48 5.39
N GLY A 37 -13.06 -12.69 6.22
CA GLY A 37 -13.43 -12.50 7.63
C GLY A 37 -14.83 -11.90 7.77
N MET A 38 -15.15 -10.89 6.97
CA MET A 38 -16.47 -10.25 6.98
C MET A 38 -17.59 -11.20 6.55
N PHE A 39 -17.37 -11.99 5.49
CA PHE A 39 -18.35 -13.01 5.07
C PHE A 39 -18.59 -14.06 6.15
N ARG A 40 -17.53 -14.52 6.84
CA ARG A 40 -17.66 -15.49 7.93
C ARG A 40 -18.47 -14.93 9.10
N ILE A 41 -18.18 -13.70 9.52
CA ILE A 41 -18.93 -13.04 10.61
C ILE A 41 -20.39 -12.81 10.19
N HIS A 42 -20.63 -12.41 8.94
CA HIS A 42 -21.99 -12.20 8.43
C HIS A 42 -22.80 -13.50 8.41
N ALA A 43 -22.23 -14.61 7.90
CA ALA A 43 -22.89 -15.91 7.90
C ALA A 43 -23.23 -16.38 9.32
N MET A 44 -22.31 -16.20 10.29
CA MET A 44 -22.59 -16.51 11.71
C MET A 44 -23.69 -15.64 12.30
N SER A 45 -23.75 -14.37 11.93
CA SER A 45 -24.80 -13.44 12.38
C SER A 45 -26.17 -13.82 11.79
N GLU A 46 -26.23 -14.21 10.52
CA GLU A 46 -27.46 -14.70 9.89
C GLU A 46 -27.95 -15.97 10.55
N ASP A 47 -27.07 -16.94 10.82
CA ASP A 47 -27.40 -18.19 11.49
C ASP A 47 -27.91 -17.94 12.91
N PHE A 48 -27.25 -17.07 13.68
CA PHE A 48 -27.69 -16.66 15.00
C PHE A 48 -29.10 -16.05 14.98
N MET A 49 -29.38 -15.15 14.01
CA MET A 49 -30.69 -14.49 13.91
C MET A 49 -31.78 -15.44 13.43
N ALA A 50 -31.45 -16.36 12.54
CA ALA A 50 -32.42 -17.31 11.98
C ALA A 50 -32.81 -18.43 12.98
N ASN A 51 -31.85 -18.88 13.78
CA ASN A 51 -32.02 -20.00 14.71
C ASN A 51 -32.13 -19.50 16.16
N SER A 52 -31.04 -19.22 16.83
CA SER A 52 -31.02 -18.96 18.29
C SER A 52 -31.90 -17.78 18.71
N PHE A 53 -31.92 -16.67 17.93
CA PHE A 53 -32.80 -15.55 18.27
C PHE A 53 -34.29 -15.85 18.02
N ALA A 54 -34.61 -16.62 16.96
CA ALA A 54 -35.96 -17.04 16.66
C ALA A 54 -36.49 -17.96 17.79
N GLU A 55 -35.69 -18.90 18.26
CA GLU A 55 -36.02 -19.81 19.35
C GLU A 55 -36.26 -19.08 20.68
N VAL A 56 -35.43 -18.10 21.03
CA VAL A 56 -35.65 -17.23 22.20
C VAL A 56 -37.00 -16.47 22.07
N SER A 57 -37.34 -16.02 20.86
CA SER A 57 -38.63 -15.38 20.60
C SER A 57 -39.81 -16.36 20.77
N HIS A 58 -39.69 -17.58 20.22
CA HIS A 58 -40.69 -18.66 20.40
C HIS A 58 -40.83 -19.04 21.87
N MET A 59 -39.73 -19.09 22.62
CA MET A 59 -39.75 -19.34 24.07
C MET A 59 -40.51 -18.27 24.82
N ALA A 60 -40.33 -16.99 24.49
CA ALA A 60 -41.09 -15.91 25.13
C ALA A 60 -42.61 -16.01 24.82
N GLU A 61 -42.96 -16.32 23.56
CA GLU A 61 -44.35 -16.55 23.14
C GLU A 61 -44.96 -17.78 23.90
N LEU A 62 -44.24 -18.91 23.94
CA LEU A 62 -44.68 -20.13 24.64
C LEU A 62 -44.90 -19.87 26.12
N ARG A 63 -44.02 -19.14 26.80
CA ARG A 63 -44.18 -18.75 28.20
C ARG A 63 -45.43 -17.89 28.41
N GLY A 64 -45.69 -16.96 27.51
CA GLY A 64 -46.89 -16.10 27.55
C GLY A 64 -48.16 -16.91 27.43
N GLU A 65 -48.24 -17.83 26.46
CA GLU A 65 -49.40 -18.68 26.23
C GLU A 65 -49.62 -19.66 27.37
N MET A 66 -48.56 -20.27 27.92
CA MET A 66 -48.67 -21.13 29.11
C MET A 66 -49.17 -20.34 30.32
N GLY A 67 -48.75 -19.10 30.50
CA GLY A 67 -49.30 -18.19 31.51
C GLY A 67 -50.78 -17.91 31.30
N ALA A 68 -51.22 -17.69 30.05
CA ALA A 68 -52.62 -17.46 29.70
C ALA A 68 -53.49 -18.71 29.96
N ILE A 69 -52.99 -19.94 29.73
CA ILE A 69 -53.66 -21.19 30.08
C ILE A 69 -53.99 -21.21 31.57
N ARG A 70 -53.02 -20.91 32.44
CA ARG A 70 -53.23 -20.87 33.89
C ARG A 70 -54.19 -19.76 34.30
N GLN A 71 -54.12 -18.61 33.69
CA GLN A 71 -55.05 -17.51 33.95
C GLN A 71 -56.49 -17.93 33.62
N HIS A 72 -56.72 -18.46 32.43
CA HIS A 72 -58.08 -18.86 32.02
C HIS A 72 -58.61 -20.05 32.81
N GLU A 73 -57.76 -20.99 33.26
CA GLU A 73 -58.14 -22.02 34.24
C GLU A 73 -58.64 -21.39 35.53
N LYS A 74 -57.92 -20.41 36.11
CA LYS A 74 -58.34 -19.71 37.33
C LYS A 74 -59.62 -18.91 37.13
N ASP A 75 -59.74 -18.26 35.95
CA ASP A 75 -60.96 -17.51 35.59
C ASP A 75 -62.19 -18.43 35.60
N MET A 76 -62.09 -19.68 35.04
CA MET A 76 -63.18 -20.65 35.10
C MET A 76 -63.52 -21.06 36.51
N ILE A 77 -62.51 -21.32 37.36
CA ILE A 77 -62.71 -21.74 38.76
C ILE A 77 -63.35 -20.63 39.60
N ILE A 78 -62.90 -19.39 39.40
CA ILE A 78 -63.44 -18.23 40.13
C ILE A 78 -64.86 -17.92 39.70
N ALA A 79 -65.18 -18.08 38.45
CA ALA A 79 -66.49 -17.82 37.86
C ALA A 79 -67.47 -18.98 38.00
N TYR A 80 -67.22 -19.99 38.85
CA TYR A 80 -67.95 -21.27 38.95
C TYR A 80 -69.47 -21.11 39.04
N GLU A 81 -70.02 -20.02 39.61
CA GLU A 81 -71.44 -19.69 39.68
C GLU A 81 -72.03 -19.08 38.38
N LYS A 82 -71.20 -18.76 37.38
CA LYS A 82 -71.60 -18.06 36.17
C LYS A 82 -71.29 -18.87 34.94
N PRO A 83 -72.16 -19.80 34.51
CA PRO A 83 -71.89 -20.72 33.39
C PRO A 83 -71.42 -20.02 32.10
N GLU A 84 -71.99 -18.86 31.75
CA GLU A 84 -71.59 -18.12 30.54
C GLU A 84 -70.14 -17.60 30.64
N SER A 85 -69.74 -17.09 31.83
CA SER A 85 -68.36 -16.67 32.08
C SER A 85 -67.38 -17.83 32.08
N VAL A 86 -67.76 -18.98 32.63
CA VAL A 86 -66.99 -20.24 32.57
C VAL A 86 -66.80 -20.66 31.13
N LYS A 87 -67.86 -20.68 30.32
CA LYS A 87 -67.81 -21.07 28.90
C LYS A 87 -66.90 -20.13 28.07
N ALA A 88 -66.99 -18.83 28.33
CA ALA A 88 -66.11 -17.86 27.69
C ALA A 88 -64.64 -18.07 28.07
N ALA A 89 -64.32 -18.33 29.33
CA ALA A 89 -62.96 -18.62 29.81
C ALA A 89 -62.46 -20.00 29.27
N HIS A 90 -63.34 -20.99 29.18
CA HIS A 90 -63.00 -22.31 28.59
C HIS A 90 -62.61 -22.20 27.12
N THR A 91 -63.33 -21.40 26.34
CA THR A 91 -62.98 -21.14 24.93
C THR A 91 -61.59 -20.51 24.79
N LYS A 92 -61.27 -19.52 25.64
CA LYS A 92 -59.93 -18.89 25.66
C LYS A 92 -58.86 -19.88 26.12
N TRP A 93 -59.14 -20.70 27.15
CA TRP A 93 -58.23 -21.71 27.62
C TRP A 93 -57.85 -22.72 26.54
N LEU A 94 -58.84 -23.23 25.77
CA LEU A 94 -58.60 -24.10 24.62
C LEU A 94 -57.76 -23.43 23.54
N ALA A 95 -58.04 -22.15 23.25
CA ALA A 95 -57.26 -21.39 22.26
C ALA A 95 -55.80 -21.24 22.65
N SER A 96 -55.52 -20.89 23.94
CA SER A 96 -54.16 -20.77 24.44
C SER A 96 -53.42 -22.13 24.49
N LEU A 97 -54.13 -23.24 24.79
CA LEU A 97 -53.55 -24.58 24.68
C LEU A 97 -53.11 -24.95 23.26
N GLU A 98 -53.97 -24.70 22.26
CA GLU A 98 -53.64 -25.01 20.89
C GLU A 98 -52.53 -24.05 20.36
N GLN A 99 -52.54 -22.78 20.78
CA GLN A 99 -51.46 -21.85 20.43
C GLN A 99 -50.11 -22.24 21.06
N SER A 100 -50.11 -22.65 22.36
CA SER A 100 -48.91 -23.16 23.03
C SER A 100 -48.32 -24.37 22.29
N LYS A 101 -49.15 -25.29 21.82
CA LYS A 101 -48.71 -26.48 21.06
C LYS A 101 -48.15 -26.09 19.69
N LYS A 102 -48.78 -25.11 19.01
CA LYS A 102 -48.25 -24.58 17.74
C LYS A 102 -46.93 -23.91 17.92
N VAL A 103 -46.75 -23.10 18.95
CA VAL A 103 -45.47 -22.45 19.26
C VAL A 103 -44.39 -23.47 19.61
N ALA A 104 -44.75 -24.49 20.46
CA ALA A 104 -43.82 -25.57 20.79
C ALA A 104 -43.41 -26.39 19.56
N ALA A 105 -44.29 -26.56 18.56
CA ALA A 105 -43.96 -27.25 17.31
C ALA A 105 -42.93 -26.50 16.46
N ARG A 106 -42.80 -25.17 16.58
CA ARG A 106 -41.79 -24.38 15.83
C ARG A 106 -40.36 -24.72 16.23
N PHE A 107 -40.13 -25.19 17.47
CA PHE A 107 -38.82 -25.69 17.89
C PHE A 107 -38.40 -26.95 17.13
N LEU A 108 -39.33 -27.64 16.46
CA LEU A 108 -39.07 -28.85 15.68
C LEU A 108 -38.75 -28.54 14.20
N GLU A 109 -38.85 -27.26 13.79
CA GLU A 109 -38.59 -26.83 12.41
C GLU A 109 -37.12 -26.55 12.16
N GLY A 110 -36.29 -26.38 13.22
CA GLY A 110 -34.87 -26.12 13.22
C GLY A 110 -33.98 -27.37 13.16
N PRO A 111 -32.68 -27.21 13.46
CA PRO A 111 -31.78 -28.35 13.67
C PRO A 111 -32.30 -29.31 14.75
N GLN A 112 -31.97 -30.60 14.64
CA GLN A 112 -32.31 -31.57 15.70
C GLN A 112 -31.29 -31.50 16.82
N ASP A 113 -31.69 -30.91 17.95
CA ASP A 113 -30.86 -30.71 19.13
C ASP A 113 -31.66 -31.03 20.45
N ALA A 114 -31.15 -30.55 21.59
CA ALA A 114 -31.71 -30.87 22.90
C ALA A 114 -33.09 -30.23 23.14
N ASP A 115 -33.35 -29.07 22.54
CA ASP A 115 -34.59 -28.31 22.71
C ASP A 115 -35.80 -29.02 22.07
N ASN A 116 -35.61 -29.72 20.92
CA ASN A 116 -36.65 -30.51 20.26
C ASN A 116 -37.27 -31.54 21.18
N ALA A 117 -36.43 -32.29 21.92
CA ALA A 117 -36.92 -33.33 22.85
C ALA A 117 -37.71 -32.73 24.00
N ILE A 118 -37.27 -31.57 24.53
CA ILE A 118 -37.93 -30.85 25.60
C ILE A 118 -39.28 -30.27 25.11
N ALA A 119 -39.30 -29.65 23.92
CA ALA A 119 -40.49 -29.10 23.31
C ALA A 119 -41.58 -30.19 23.08
N GLN A 120 -41.19 -31.37 22.59
CA GLN A 120 -42.09 -32.51 22.46
C GLN A 120 -42.63 -32.98 23.81
N ALA A 121 -41.79 -33.02 24.86
CA ALA A 121 -42.21 -33.39 26.21
C ALA A 121 -43.22 -32.36 26.78
N ILE A 122 -43.01 -31.05 26.52
CA ILE A 122 -43.95 -29.97 26.91
C ILE A 122 -45.32 -30.22 26.26
N VAL A 123 -45.38 -30.48 24.96
CA VAL A 123 -46.62 -30.75 24.22
C VAL A 123 -47.35 -31.94 24.85
N LYS A 124 -46.63 -33.03 25.12
CA LYS A 124 -47.20 -34.25 25.76
C LYS A 124 -47.78 -33.94 27.15
N ARG A 125 -47.12 -33.13 27.97
CA ARG A 125 -47.61 -32.71 29.27
C ARG A 125 -48.85 -31.80 29.17
N LEU A 126 -48.86 -30.91 28.20
CA LEU A 126 -50.04 -30.05 27.94
C LEU A 126 -51.25 -30.86 27.45
N ASP A 127 -51.02 -31.90 26.63
CA ASP A 127 -52.11 -32.82 26.26
C ASP A 127 -52.64 -33.59 27.48
N SER A 128 -51.76 -34.11 28.34
CA SER A 128 -52.18 -34.77 29.61
C SER A 128 -52.92 -33.79 30.51
N TYR A 129 -52.48 -32.56 30.63
CA TYR A 129 -53.15 -31.52 31.40
C TYR A 129 -54.55 -31.22 30.82
N ARG A 130 -54.67 -31.05 29.51
CA ARG A 130 -55.94 -30.82 28.82
C ARG A 130 -56.93 -31.93 29.13
N ASP A 131 -56.52 -33.18 28.96
CA ASP A 131 -57.41 -34.36 29.12
C ASP A 131 -57.88 -34.48 30.55
N GLN A 132 -57.03 -34.26 31.54
CA GLN A 132 -57.38 -34.29 32.95
C GLN A 132 -58.25 -33.09 33.36
N PHE A 133 -57.99 -31.87 32.84
CA PHE A 133 -58.81 -30.74 33.19
C PHE A 133 -60.17 -30.69 32.48
N ALA A 134 -60.31 -31.36 31.31
CA ALA A 134 -61.53 -31.37 30.52
C ALA A 134 -62.76 -31.89 31.34
N HIS A 135 -62.57 -32.80 32.27
CA HIS A 135 -63.64 -33.21 33.15
C HIS A 135 -64.04 -32.11 34.13
N VAL A 136 -63.09 -31.43 34.74
CA VAL A 136 -63.34 -30.30 35.66
C VAL A 136 -64.00 -29.13 34.92
N ALA A 137 -63.57 -28.83 33.73
CA ALA A 137 -64.14 -27.75 32.92
C ALA A 137 -65.60 -28.00 32.57
N ARG A 138 -65.95 -29.24 32.15
CA ARG A 138 -67.31 -29.61 31.87
C ARG A 138 -68.23 -29.53 33.11
N GLN A 139 -67.72 -29.92 34.27
CA GLN A 139 -68.49 -29.83 35.56
C GLN A 139 -68.66 -28.34 35.95
N LEU A 140 -67.66 -27.45 35.74
CA LEU A 140 -67.78 -26.04 35.94
C LEU A 140 -68.83 -25.39 35.00
N GLU A 141 -68.86 -25.76 33.75
CA GLU A 141 -69.90 -25.32 32.80
C GLU A 141 -71.30 -25.74 33.17
N ALA A 142 -71.42 -26.93 33.74
CA ALA A 142 -72.70 -27.46 34.21
C ALA A 142 -73.13 -26.93 35.62
N GLY A 143 -72.36 -26.10 36.28
CA GLY A 143 -72.62 -25.63 37.63
C GLY A 143 -72.50 -26.74 38.69
N GLY A 144 -71.66 -27.77 38.41
CA GLY A 144 -71.59 -28.98 39.26
C GLY A 144 -70.70 -28.89 40.48
N TYR A 145 -70.17 -27.66 40.81
CA TYR A 145 -69.40 -27.47 42.05
C TYR A 145 -70.03 -26.44 42.96
N ASP A 146 -70.10 -26.76 44.25
CA ASP A 146 -70.69 -25.93 45.30
C ASP A 146 -69.79 -24.76 45.67
N THR A 147 -68.47 -24.87 45.45
CA THR A 147 -67.50 -23.78 45.76
C THR A 147 -66.30 -23.84 44.83
N ALA A 148 -65.68 -22.69 44.61
CA ALA A 148 -64.40 -22.53 43.85
C ALA A 148 -63.28 -23.39 44.48
N THR A 149 -63.29 -23.56 45.81
CA THR A 149 -62.30 -24.36 46.54
C THR A 149 -62.39 -25.84 46.18
N ILE A 150 -63.61 -26.37 46.04
CA ILE A 150 -63.81 -27.82 45.59
C ILE A 150 -63.35 -27.97 44.13
N ALA A 151 -63.75 -27.06 43.25
CA ALA A 151 -63.33 -27.07 41.83
C ALA A 151 -61.79 -27.01 41.70
N ASN A 152 -61.15 -26.12 42.44
CA ASN A 152 -59.71 -26.05 42.48
C ASN A 152 -59.02 -27.28 43.04
N ARG A 153 -59.61 -27.95 44.03
CA ARG A 153 -59.07 -29.21 44.53
C ARG A 153 -59.21 -30.36 43.53
N MET A 154 -60.28 -30.37 42.77
CA MET A 154 -60.53 -31.39 41.74
C MET A 154 -59.60 -31.19 40.52
N SER A 155 -59.12 -29.97 40.26
CA SER A 155 -58.13 -29.69 39.22
C SER A 155 -56.70 -30.10 39.58
N GLY A 156 -56.43 -30.52 40.81
CA GLY A 156 -55.07 -30.78 41.32
C GLY A 156 -54.22 -31.75 40.48
N LYS A 157 -54.88 -32.85 39.94
CA LYS A 157 -54.15 -33.76 39.03
C LYS A 157 -53.73 -33.10 37.72
N ALA A 158 -54.61 -32.30 37.12
CA ALA A 158 -54.29 -31.56 35.92
C ALA A 158 -53.18 -30.52 36.19
N VAL A 159 -53.30 -29.80 37.30
CA VAL A 159 -52.28 -28.81 37.73
C VAL A 159 -50.89 -29.45 37.86
N ALA A 160 -50.80 -30.69 38.40
CA ALA A 160 -49.53 -31.40 38.49
C ALA A 160 -48.88 -31.64 37.11
N GLU A 161 -49.67 -31.99 36.07
CA GLU A 161 -49.14 -32.13 34.70
C GLU A 161 -48.69 -30.79 34.12
N PHE A 162 -49.42 -29.70 34.41
CA PHE A 162 -49.00 -28.36 34.01
C PHE A 162 -47.69 -27.91 34.70
N ASP A 163 -47.56 -28.23 36.01
CA ASP A 163 -46.33 -27.90 36.76
C ASP A 163 -45.11 -28.66 36.21
N GLU A 164 -45.28 -29.90 35.71
CA GLU A 164 -44.25 -30.65 35.00
C GLU A 164 -43.93 -29.99 33.64
N ALA A 165 -44.93 -29.48 32.90
CA ALA A 165 -44.70 -28.72 31.68
C ALA A 165 -43.95 -27.41 31.96
N ASP A 166 -44.25 -26.71 33.06
CA ASP A 166 -43.56 -25.49 33.47
C ASP A 166 -42.08 -25.73 33.87
N LYS A 167 -41.79 -26.91 34.49
CA LYS A 167 -40.40 -27.32 34.74
C LYS A 167 -39.64 -27.57 33.45
N LEU A 168 -40.23 -28.26 32.48
CA LEU A 168 -39.65 -28.48 31.17
C LEU A 168 -39.45 -27.13 30.42
N LEU A 169 -40.40 -26.20 30.57
CA LEU A 169 -40.26 -24.85 30.02
C LEU A 169 -39.04 -24.11 30.59
N LYS A 170 -38.74 -24.24 31.89
CA LYS A 170 -37.56 -23.69 32.53
C LYS A 170 -36.26 -24.37 32.08
N GLU A 171 -36.32 -25.69 31.85
CA GLU A 171 -35.21 -26.46 31.31
C GLU A 171 -34.91 -26.00 29.88
N LEU A 172 -35.93 -25.82 29.02
CA LEU A 172 -35.81 -25.27 27.68
C LEU A 172 -35.18 -23.88 27.69
N ASP A 173 -35.63 -22.96 28.57
CA ASP A 173 -35.02 -21.63 28.74
C ASP A 173 -33.51 -21.71 29.08
N GLY A 174 -33.12 -22.70 29.90
CA GLY A 174 -31.73 -22.94 30.28
C GLY A 174 -30.88 -23.40 29.09
N VAL A 175 -31.38 -24.32 28.27
CA VAL A 175 -30.73 -24.82 27.06
C VAL A 175 -30.53 -23.67 26.06
N LEU A 176 -31.61 -22.95 25.71
CA LEU A 176 -31.56 -21.83 24.77
C LEU A 176 -30.62 -20.71 25.22
N ARG A 177 -30.58 -20.38 26.50
CA ARG A 177 -29.61 -19.40 27.04
C ARG A 177 -28.17 -19.90 26.93
N GLY A 178 -27.97 -21.22 27.12
CA GLY A 178 -26.66 -21.83 26.91
C GLY A 178 -26.20 -21.71 25.47
N GLU A 179 -27.07 -22.00 24.50
CA GLU A 179 -26.80 -21.91 23.07
C GLU A 179 -26.53 -20.49 22.64
N VAL A 180 -27.34 -19.51 23.06
CA VAL A 180 -27.09 -18.09 22.80
C VAL A 180 -25.72 -17.65 23.34
N THR A 181 -25.37 -18.09 24.55
CA THR A 181 -24.09 -17.76 25.17
C THR A 181 -22.93 -18.38 24.39
N ALA A 182 -23.06 -19.64 23.98
CA ALA A 182 -22.06 -20.30 23.15
C ALA A 182 -21.91 -19.65 21.79
N ALA A 183 -23.00 -19.32 21.09
CA ALA A 183 -22.97 -18.65 19.79
C ALA A 183 -22.32 -17.28 19.86
N VAL A 184 -22.58 -16.49 20.92
CA VAL A 184 -21.92 -15.19 21.15
C VAL A 184 -20.43 -15.36 21.45
N ALA A 185 -20.04 -16.38 22.21
CA ALA A 185 -18.64 -16.69 22.49
C ALA A 185 -17.90 -17.08 21.20
N ASP A 186 -18.45 -17.97 20.39
CA ASP A 186 -17.89 -18.40 19.11
C ASP A 186 -17.76 -17.22 18.14
N GLN A 187 -18.77 -16.34 18.07
CA GLN A 187 -18.70 -15.14 17.24
C GLN A 187 -17.58 -14.21 17.71
N THR A 188 -17.41 -14.06 19.02
CA THR A 188 -16.35 -13.23 19.61
C THR A 188 -14.97 -13.81 19.30
N ASP A 189 -14.80 -15.12 19.41
CA ASP A 189 -13.53 -15.80 19.13
C ASP A 189 -13.17 -15.71 17.64
N VAL A 190 -14.12 -15.94 16.74
CA VAL A 190 -13.91 -15.77 15.29
C VAL A 190 -13.59 -14.33 14.94
N SER A 191 -14.25 -13.36 15.56
CA SER A 191 -13.98 -11.94 15.38
C SER A 191 -12.55 -11.60 15.84
N ASN A 192 -12.15 -12.02 17.02
CA ASN A 192 -10.80 -11.80 17.55
C ASN A 192 -9.73 -12.48 16.69
N GLN A 193 -9.95 -13.72 16.27
CA GLN A 193 -9.04 -14.42 15.36
C GLN A 193 -8.88 -13.66 14.04
N THR A 194 -9.97 -13.18 13.46
CA THR A 194 -9.97 -12.40 12.22
C THR A 194 -9.20 -11.08 12.39
N LEU A 195 -9.40 -10.38 13.51
CA LEU A 195 -8.67 -9.15 13.84
C LEU A 195 -7.16 -9.38 13.96
N TRP A 196 -6.74 -10.46 14.66
CA TRP A 196 -5.32 -10.78 14.81
C TRP A 196 -4.67 -11.19 13.48
N LEU A 197 -5.35 -11.97 12.65
CA LEU A 197 -4.88 -12.33 11.32
C LEU A 197 -4.74 -11.09 10.42
N PHE A 198 -5.71 -10.19 10.48
CA PHE A 198 -5.66 -8.92 9.75
C PHE A 198 -4.54 -8.01 10.24
N ALA A 199 -4.37 -7.86 11.55
CA ALA A 199 -3.28 -7.09 12.14
C ALA A 199 -1.91 -7.64 11.75
N LEU A 200 -1.74 -8.97 11.75
CA LEU A 200 -0.52 -9.64 11.29
C LEU A 200 -0.26 -9.38 9.80
N ALA A 201 -1.28 -9.45 8.96
CA ALA A 201 -1.17 -9.18 7.53
C ALA A 201 -0.76 -7.72 7.26
N VAL A 202 -1.33 -6.76 8.00
CA VAL A 202 -0.92 -5.35 7.96
C VAL A 202 0.53 -5.18 8.38
N LEU A 203 0.95 -5.81 9.48
CA LEU A 203 2.33 -5.75 9.96
C LEU A 203 3.33 -6.28 8.93
N ILE A 204 3.02 -7.45 8.33
CA ILE A 204 3.86 -8.03 7.26
C ILE A 204 3.91 -7.09 6.06
N THR A 205 2.79 -6.50 5.66
CA THR A 205 2.73 -5.54 4.55
C THR A 205 3.64 -4.34 4.81
N VAL A 206 3.58 -3.75 6.00
CA VAL A 206 4.44 -2.62 6.40
C VAL A 206 5.92 -3.04 6.41
N LEU A 207 6.25 -4.20 7.00
CA LEU A 207 7.61 -4.73 7.07
C LEU A 207 8.23 -5.04 5.70
N VAL A 208 7.41 -5.35 4.70
CA VAL A 208 7.89 -5.62 3.32
C VAL A 208 7.94 -4.33 2.51
N VAL A 209 6.87 -3.54 2.51
CA VAL A 209 6.73 -2.36 1.64
C VAL A 209 7.69 -1.24 2.05
N VAL A 210 7.81 -0.94 3.33
CA VAL A 210 8.65 0.19 3.79
C VAL A 210 10.13 -0.05 3.49
N PRO A 211 10.76 -1.17 3.86
CA PRO A 211 12.17 -1.39 3.54
C PRO A 211 12.45 -1.50 2.04
N THR A 212 11.58 -2.18 1.29
CA THR A 212 11.77 -2.32 -0.17
C THR A 212 11.66 -0.98 -0.89
N THR A 213 10.74 -0.12 -0.48
CA THR A 213 10.58 1.24 -1.04
C THR A 213 11.78 2.12 -0.69
N LEU A 214 12.23 2.10 0.58
CA LEU A 214 13.42 2.85 1.01
C LEU A 214 14.68 2.39 0.29
N MET A 215 14.88 1.08 0.14
CA MET A 215 16.01 0.53 -0.61
C MET A 215 15.98 0.93 -2.08
N ASN A 216 14.80 0.89 -2.71
CA ASN A 216 14.64 1.32 -4.10
C ASN A 216 14.96 2.81 -4.25
N MET A 217 14.46 3.66 -3.35
CA MET A 217 14.77 5.09 -3.31
C MET A 217 16.27 5.33 -3.18
N LEU A 218 16.95 4.70 -2.22
CA LEU A 218 18.38 4.88 -1.98
C LEU A 218 19.23 4.38 -3.16
N SER A 219 18.81 3.28 -3.81
CA SER A 219 19.51 2.70 -4.95
C SER A 219 19.45 3.57 -6.22
N ILE A 220 18.51 4.51 -6.28
CA ILE A 220 18.35 5.46 -7.40
C ILE A 220 18.93 6.83 -7.04
N CYS A 221 18.52 7.38 -5.89
CA CYS A 221 18.83 8.76 -5.52
C CYS A 221 20.32 8.99 -5.26
N ARG A 222 21.03 8.04 -4.61
CA ARG A 222 22.47 8.19 -4.34
C ARG A 222 23.31 8.24 -5.60
N PRO A 223 23.25 7.27 -6.54
CA PRO A 223 24.03 7.32 -7.76
C PRO A 223 23.66 8.50 -8.68
N LEU A 224 22.41 8.94 -8.65
CA LEU A 224 21.97 10.13 -9.39
C LEU A 224 22.57 11.41 -8.81
N ALA A 225 22.67 11.51 -7.48
CA ALA A 225 23.37 12.63 -6.83
C ALA A 225 24.86 12.66 -7.18
N ASP A 226 25.49 11.49 -7.30
CA ASP A 226 26.90 11.37 -7.73
C ASP A 226 27.07 11.80 -9.19
N ALA A 227 26.18 11.37 -10.10
CA ALA A 227 26.18 11.82 -11.49
C ALA A 227 25.99 13.34 -11.61
N ARG A 228 25.09 13.93 -10.80
CA ARG A 228 24.90 15.38 -10.72
C ARG A 228 26.17 16.09 -10.27
N ARG A 229 26.86 15.57 -9.22
CA ARG A 229 28.15 16.19 -8.77
C ARG A 229 29.19 16.16 -9.83
N MET A 230 29.34 15.05 -10.55
CA MET A 230 30.27 14.94 -11.68
C MET A 230 29.95 15.94 -12.79
N ALA A 231 28.67 16.05 -13.18
CA ALA A 231 28.25 17.00 -14.21
C ALA A 231 28.57 18.47 -13.81
N LEU A 232 28.36 18.81 -12.52
CA LEU A 232 28.70 20.12 -11.98
C LEU A 232 30.23 20.38 -11.96
N ALA A 233 31.03 19.36 -11.62
CA ALA A 233 32.49 19.45 -11.65
C ALA A 233 33.00 19.68 -13.08
N ILE A 234 32.48 18.91 -14.06
CA ILE A 234 32.81 19.10 -15.48
C ILE A 234 32.43 20.52 -15.95
N ALA A 235 31.25 21.01 -15.60
CA ALA A 235 30.79 22.35 -15.93
C ALA A 235 31.69 23.44 -15.29
N GLY A 236 32.24 23.19 -14.11
CA GLY A 236 33.24 24.06 -13.45
C GLY A 236 34.66 23.91 -13.95
N GLY A 237 34.93 23.07 -14.95
CA GLY A 237 36.25 22.83 -15.51
C GLY A 237 37.09 21.80 -14.73
N ASP A 238 36.54 21.16 -13.66
CA ASP A 238 37.24 20.10 -12.95
C ASP A 238 37.01 18.73 -13.65
N LEU A 239 37.98 18.33 -14.42
CA LEU A 239 38.01 17.04 -15.12
C LEU A 239 38.75 15.93 -14.32
N SER A 240 39.08 16.18 -13.06
CA SER A 240 39.84 15.25 -12.23
C SER A 240 38.96 14.24 -11.47
N GLN A 241 37.67 14.52 -11.28
CA GLN A 241 36.72 13.72 -10.54
C GLN A 241 36.53 12.35 -11.19
N ARG A 242 36.49 11.28 -10.36
CA ARG A 242 36.21 9.91 -10.84
C ARG A 242 35.01 9.35 -10.13
N ILE A 243 34.06 8.81 -10.88
CA ILE A 243 32.92 8.06 -10.35
C ILE A 243 33.04 6.62 -10.85
N ALA A 244 32.90 5.66 -9.91
CA ALA A 244 32.76 4.28 -10.28
C ALA A 244 31.31 4.03 -10.73
N ALA A 245 31.11 3.81 -12.01
CA ALA A 245 29.81 3.43 -12.59
C ALA A 245 29.51 1.95 -12.25
N GLU A 246 28.92 1.71 -11.06
CA GLU A 246 28.53 0.36 -10.65
C GLU A 246 27.09 0.07 -11.07
N GLY A 247 26.84 -1.18 -11.53
CA GLY A 247 25.51 -1.68 -11.90
C GLY A 247 25.26 -1.69 -13.41
N LYS A 248 24.02 -2.11 -13.77
CA LYS A 248 23.54 -2.23 -15.16
C LYS A 248 22.23 -1.47 -15.39
N ASP A 249 21.89 -0.58 -14.46
CA ASP A 249 20.69 0.25 -14.52
C ASP A 249 20.94 1.53 -15.35
N GLU A 250 19.88 2.27 -15.63
CA GLU A 250 19.89 3.50 -16.44
C GLU A 250 20.75 4.59 -15.79
N VAL A 251 20.93 4.59 -14.47
CA VAL A 251 21.83 5.53 -13.78
C VAL A 251 23.29 5.17 -13.98
N ALA A 252 23.61 3.87 -14.01
CA ALA A 252 24.96 3.42 -14.34
C ALA A 252 25.33 3.76 -15.80
N ASP A 253 24.37 3.66 -16.74
CA ASP A 253 24.57 4.09 -18.12
C ASP A 253 24.83 5.60 -18.20
N LEU A 254 24.07 6.42 -17.46
CA LEU A 254 24.32 7.86 -17.37
C LEU A 254 25.71 8.17 -16.80
N GLN A 255 26.13 7.48 -15.75
CA GLN A 255 27.45 7.65 -15.15
C GLN A 255 28.58 7.30 -16.13
N ARG A 256 28.42 6.21 -16.93
CA ARG A 256 29.36 5.85 -18.02
C ARG A 256 29.44 6.93 -19.08
N ALA A 257 28.30 7.39 -19.58
CA ALA A 257 28.27 8.48 -20.58
C ALA A 257 28.90 9.77 -20.07
N LEU A 258 28.72 10.15 -18.79
CA LEU A 258 29.41 11.29 -18.18
C LEU A 258 30.92 11.07 -18.10
N THR A 259 31.37 9.84 -17.80
CA THR A 259 32.80 9.50 -17.79
C THR A 259 33.42 9.60 -19.17
N ASP A 260 32.75 9.09 -20.20
CA ASP A 260 33.19 9.17 -21.59
C ASP A 260 33.26 10.63 -22.06
N MET A 261 32.27 11.46 -21.71
CA MET A 261 32.28 12.90 -21.99
C MET A 261 33.44 13.58 -21.29
N GLN A 262 33.74 13.30 -20.04
CA GLN A 262 34.86 13.83 -19.28
C GLN A 262 36.21 13.47 -19.92
N GLN A 263 36.39 12.20 -20.34
CA GLN A 263 37.59 11.75 -21.03
C GLN A 263 37.77 12.45 -22.36
N GLY A 264 36.68 12.60 -23.15
CA GLY A 264 36.73 13.32 -24.42
C GLY A 264 37.12 14.80 -24.25
N LEU A 265 36.52 15.48 -23.26
CA LEU A 265 36.90 16.86 -22.92
C LEU A 265 38.34 16.95 -22.44
N GLY A 266 38.82 16.02 -21.64
CA GLY A 266 40.21 15.95 -21.20
C GLY A 266 41.19 15.81 -22.35
N ALA A 267 40.89 14.95 -23.33
CA ALA A 267 41.69 14.78 -24.53
C ALA A 267 41.74 16.09 -25.39
N LEU A 268 40.59 16.73 -25.56
CA LEU A 268 40.52 18.02 -26.29
C LEU A 268 41.34 19.11 -25.59
N VAL A 269 41.25 19.23 -24.26
CA VAL A 269 42.05 20.21 -23.49
C VAL A 269 43.53 19.92 -23.62
N ALA A 270 43.97 18.65 -23.57
CA ALA A 270 45.37 18.28 -23.79
C ALA A 270 45.83 18.64 -25.20
N GLN A 271 45.05 18.35 -26.23
CA GLN A 271 45.38 18.72 -27.61
C GLN A 271 45.50 20.26 -27.83
N VAL A 272 44.59 21.02 -27.24
CA VAL A 272 44.66 22.49 -27.28
C VAL A 272 45.90 23.01 -26.56
N ARG A 273 46.25 22.44 -25.41
CA ARG A 273 47.46 22.79 -24.65
C ARG A 273 48.75 22.48 -25.48
N ASP A 274 48.83 21.33 -26.11
CA ASP A 274 49.98 20.93 -26.95
C ASP A 274 50.09 21.83 -28.17
N ALA A 275 48.99 22.14 -28.86
CA ALA A 275 48.94 23.08 -29.96
C ALA A 275 49.38 24.48 -29.54
N SER A 276 48.93 24.98 -28.39
CA SER A 276 49.32 26.25 -27.81
C SER A 276 50.82 26.29 -27.49
N GLY A 277 51.36 25.19 -26.95
CA GLY A 277 52.80 25.04 -26.72
C GLY A 277 53.61 25.09 -28.02
N SER A 278 53.16 24.41 -29.07
CA SER A 278 53.79 24.46 -30.39
C SER A 278 53.76 25.88 -31.01
N ILE A 279 52.64 26.61 -30.89
CA ILE A 279 52.54 28.03 -31.34
C ILE A 279 53.47 28.92 -30.55
N ALA A 280 53.61 28.74 -29.24
CA ALA A 280 54.52 29.50 -28.42
C ALA A 280 55.96 29.27 -28.84
N THR A 281 56.40 28.07 -29.15
CA THR A 281 57.72 27.70 -29.65
C THR A 281 57.99 28.34 -31.03
N ALA A 282 57.05 28.19 -31.98
CA ALA A 282 57.13 28.76 -33.27
C ALA A 282 57.20 30.31 -33.21
N SER A 283 56.44 30.96 -32.35
CA SER A 283 56.47 32.39 -32.12
C SER A 283 57.84 32.89 -31.61
N GLN A 284 58.46 32.10 -30.71
CA GLN A 284 59.81 32.36 -30.19
C GLN A 284 60.87 32.27 -31.32
N GLU A 285 60.77 31.25 -32.21
CA GLU A 285 61.64 31.09 -33.37
C GLU A 285 61.46 32.22 -34.35
N ILE A 286 60.21 32.63 -34.63
CA ILE A 286 59.94 33.83 -35.48
C ILE A 286 60.55 35.10 -34.87
N ALA A 287 60.44 35.34 -33.57
CA ALA A 287 61.04 36.48 -32.88
C ALA A 287 62.55 36.48 -33.00
N THR A 288 63.19 35.31 -32.81
CA THR A 288 64.67 35.20 -33.00
C THR A 288 65.10 35.42 -34.45
N GLY A 289 64.37 34.85 -35.43
CA GLY A 289 64.62 35.03 -36.86
C GLY A 289 64.43 36.52 -37.30
N ASN A 290 63.42 37.23 -36.75
CA ASN A 290 63.24 38.66 -36.99
C ASN A 290 64.41 39.50 -36.45
N GLN A 291 65.01 39.14 -35.31
CA GLN A 291 66.17 39.83 -34.76
C GLN A 291 67.40 39.62 -35.62
N ASP A 292 67.64 38.37 -36.09
CA ASP A 292 68.72 38.10 -37.07
C ASP A 292 68.49 38.88 -38.37
N LEU A 293 67.24 38.88 -38.91
CA LEU A 293 66.90 39.63 -40.09
C LEU A 293 67.12 41.15 -39.92
N SER A 294 66.77 41.71 -38.77
CA SER A 294 67.05 43.12 -38.43
C SER A 294 68.55 43.44 -38.46
N GLN A 295 69.36 42.62 -37.80
CA GLN A 295 70.82 42.75 -37.77
C GLN A 295 71.43 42.63 -39.14
N ARG A 296 70.99 41.70 -39.98
CA ARG A 296 71.46 41.58 -41.40
C ARG A 296 70.99 42.75 -42.22
N THR A 297 69.80 43.31 -41.95
CA THR A 297 69.34 44.53 -42.69
C THR A 297 70.17 45.73 -42.34
N GLU A 298 70.50 45.92 -41.04
CA GLU A 298 71.45 47.00 -40.62
C GLU A 298 72.83 46.85 -41.25
N GLN A 299 73.36 45.55 -41.23
CA GLN A 299 74.63 45.28 -41.89
C GLN A 299 74.58 45.54 -43.39
N THR A 300 73.51 45.14 -44.06
CA THR A 300 73.32 45.45 -45.51
C THR A 300 73.20 46.92 -45.78
N ALA A 301 72.50 47.68 -44.95
CA ALA A 301 72.41 49.14 -45.04
C ALA A 301 73.81 49.83 -44.89
N SER A 302 74.59 49.34 -43.89
CA SER A 302 75.97 49.81 -43.69
C SER A 302 76.86 49.53 -44.90
N ASN A 303 76.81 48.28 -45.43
CA ASN A 303 77.57 47.91 -46.63
C ASN A 303 77.13 48.71 -47.86
N ALA A 304 75.87 49.04 -48.03
CA ALA A 304 75.36 49.90 -49.09
C ALA A 304 75.87 51.35 -48.97
N GLN A 305 75.91 51.86 -47.74
CA GLN A 305 76.48 53.20 -47.47
C GLN A 305 77.97 53.24 -47.82
N GLU A 306 78.75 52.23 -47.48
CA GLU A 306 80.15 52.08 -47.82
C GLU A 306 80.36 51.99 -49.33
N ALA A 307 79.53 51.23 -50.03
CA ALA A 307 79.54 51.15 -51.49
C ALA A 307 79.22 52.48 -52.15
N VAL A 308 78.24 53.23 -51.63
CA VAL A 308 77.93 54.60 -52.12
C VAL A 308 79.13 55.56 -51.89
N ALA A 309 79.75 55.48 -50.70
CA ALA A 309 80.96 56.28 -50.43
C ALA A 309 82.14 55.95 -51.40
N SER A 310 82.34 54.63 -51.64
CA SER A 310 83.36 54.15 -52.61
C SER A 310 83.08 54.61 -54.05
N LEU A 311 81.77 54.57 -54.46
CA LEU A 311 81.38 55.08 -55.79
C LEU A 311 81.58 56.59 -55.91
N SER A 312 81.29 57.31 -54.84
CA SER A 312 81.56 58.79 -54.81
C SER A 312 83.03 59.08 -54.92
N GLN A 313 83.92 58.30 -54.25
CA GLN A 313 85.37 58.43 -54.36
C GLN A 313 85.89 58.09 -55.79
N LEU A 314 85.32 57.00 -56.34
CA LEU A 314 85.63 56.65 -57.75
C LEU A 314 85.22 57.75 -58.75
N THR A 315 84.01 58.28 -58.55
CA THR A 315 83.55 59.43 -59.39
C THR A 315 84.50 60.64 -59.30
N SER A 316 84.92 60.96 -58.09
CA SER A 316 85.92 62.04 -57.88
C SER A 316 87.27 61.70 -58.57
N ASN A 317 87.75 60.45 -58.40
CA ASN A 317 88.99 60.02 -59.07
C ASN A 317 88.88 60.04 -60.59
N VAL A 318 87.72 59.62 -61.15
CA VAL A 318 87.45 59.72 -62.60
C VAL A 318 87.45 61.15 -63.06
N GLN A 319 86.84 62.11 -62.37
CA GLN A 319 86.85 63.53 -62.67
C GLN A 319 88.23 64.11 -62.59
N GLN A 320 89.04 63.77 -61.60
CA GLN A 320 90.44 64.18 -61.46
C GLN A 320 91.30 63.63 -62.60
N THR A 321 91.07 62.34 -62.95
CA THR A 321 91.78 61.73 -64.07
C THR A 321 91.42 62.41 -65.40
N ALA A 322 90.12 62.74 -65.60
CA ALA A 322 89.67 63.49 -66.78
C ALA A 322 90.31 64.89 -66.86
N ALA A 323 90.35 65.61 -65.71
CA ALA A 323 91.00 66.87 -65.60
C ALA A 323 92.54 66.82 -65.90
N SER A 324 93.16 65.74 -65.30
CA SER A 324 94.65 65.56 -65.61
C SER A 324 94.86 65.16 -67.06
N SER A 325 94.01 64.44 -67.73
CA SER A 325 94.13 64.12 -69.15
C SER A 325 93.88 65.28 -70.01
N GLN A 326 92.94 66.19 -69.63
CA GLN A 326 92.82 67.51 -70.35
C GLN A 326 94.04 68.34 -70.17
N MET A 327 94.66 68.47 -69.04
CA MET A 327 95.89 69.17 -68.78
C MET A 327 97.04 68.55 -69.57
N ALA A 328 97.20 67.23 -69.58
CA ALA A 328 98.18 66.54 -70.39
C ALA A 328 97.98 66.75 -71.88
N ASN A 329 96.73 66.80 -72.34
CA ASN A 329 96.41 67.14 -73.73
C ASN A 329 96.72 68.58 -74.09
N GLN A 330 96.49 69.53 -73.16
CA GLN A 330 96.94 70.99 -73.34
C GLN A 330 98.45 71.15 -73.35
N LEU A 331 99.16 70.39 -72.45
CA LEU A 331 100.62 70.41 -72.44
C LEU A 331 101.21 69.83 -73.76
N ALA A 332 100.66 68.70 -74.23
CA ALA A 332 101.10 68.09 -75.49
C ALA A 332 100.78 68.93 -76.66
N SER A 333 99.62 69.70 -76.70
CA SER A 333 99.28 70.65 -77.72
C SER A 333 100.26 71.89 -77.71
N SER A 334 100.56 72.32 -76.47
CA SER A 334 101.55 73.43 -76.34
C SER A 334 102.99 73.02 -76.77
N ALA A 335 103.36 71.78 -76.46
CA ALA A 335 104.68 71.26 -76.91
C ALA A 335 104.78 71.05 -78.44
N SER A 336 103.57 70.78 -79.07
CA SER A 336 103.54 70.69 -80.55
C SER A 336 103.54 71.94 -81.30
N SER A 337 103.33 73.07 -80.57
CA SER A 337 103.29 74.43 -81.17
C SER A 337 104.63 75.33 -81.02
N THR A 338 105.65 74.65 -80.45
CA THR A 338 106.98 75.20 -80.31
C THR A 338 107.94 74.56 -81.34
#